data_0fa129b4188e2931be525109333af24d
#
_entry.id   0fa129b4188e2931be525109333af24d
#
_cell.length_a   1.000
_cell.length_b   1.000
_cell.length_c   1.000
_cell.angle_alpha   90.00
_cell.angle_beta   90.00
_cell.angle_gamma   90.00
#
_symmetry.space_group_name_H-M   'P 1'
#
loop_
_entity.id
_entity.type
_entity.pdbx_description
1 polymer ?
#
loop_
_entity_poly.entity_id
_entity_poly.type
_entity_poly.pdbx_seq_one_letter_code
_entity_poly.pdbx_strand_id
1 'polypeptide(L)'
;LAHLSDVVVEEVEGADGYGMLISSAGTRTESEDCRRAMQANRAGYSAQPTLSLSTCPTYVERGIAPRHIDLRPFVLSGREVQMVAGGLTRVALQDGSLVVNSSQGGGTKDTWVLGQEGGKTC
;
A
#
# COMPACT_ATOMS: atom_id res chain seq x y z
N LEU A 1 -15.88 13.15 -8.26
CA LEU A 1 -16.73 12.23 -7.44
C LEU A 1 -17.52 11.21 -8.31
N ALA A 2 -17.43 11.29 -9.63
CA ALA A 2 -18.15 10.36 -10.52
C ALA A 2 -17.52 8.95 -10.57
N HIS A 3 -16.27 8.78 -10.16
CA HIS A 3 -15.50 7.53 -10.25
C HIS A 3 -14.91 7.13 -8.89
N LEU A 4 -15.72 7.11 -7.84
CA LEU A 4 -15.28 6.62 -6.53
C LEU A 4 -14.98 5.11 -6.51
N SER A 5 -15.46 4.35 -7.52
CA SER A 5 -15.26 2.89 -7.57
C SER A 5 -13.81 2.44 -7.73
N ASP A 6 -12.92 3.32 -8.23
CA ASP A 6 -11.56 2.95 -8.62
C ASP A 6 -10.49 3.81 -7.93
N VAL A 7 -10.83 4.38 -6.77
CA VAL A 7 -9.92 5.23 -6.01
C VAL A 7 -9.76 4.75 -4.57
N VAL A 8 -8.59 5.02 -4.03
CA VAL A 8 -8.32 4.99 -2.59
C VAL A 8 -8.42 6.41 -2.08
N VAL A 9 -9.20 6.61 -1.03
CA VAL A 9 -9.36 7.91 -0.36
C VAL A 9 -8.75 7.82 1.03
N GLU A 10 -7.90 8.76 1.38
CA GLU A 10 -7.22 8.86 2.67
C GLU A 10 -7.44 10.23 3.29
N GLU A 11 -7.60 10.29 4.62
CA GLU A 11 -7.55 11.54 5.35
C GLU A 11 -6.11 12.07 5.40
N VAL A 12 -5.91 13.36 5.06
CA VAL A 12 -4.58 14.00 5.03
C VAL A 12 -3.97 14.08 6.43
N GLU A 13 -4.77 14.30 7.46
CA GLU A 13 -4.34 14.35 8.86
C GLU A 13 -4.55 13.02 9.60
N GLY A 14 -5.00 11.97 8.91
CA GLY A 14 -5.20 10.63 9.47
C GLY A 14 -3.87 9.95 9.76
N ALA A 15 -3.73 9.36 10.94
CA ALA A 15 -2.56 8.57 11.31
C ALA A 15 -2.71 7.11 10.84
N ASP A 16 -1.64 6.55 10.26
CA ASP A 16 -1.44 5.10 10.06
C ASP A 16 -2.50 4.35 9.24
N GLY A 17 -3.13 5.00 8.26
CA GLY A 17 -4.12 4.36 7.38
C GLY A 17 -5.50 4.16 8.03
N TYR A 18 -5.75 4.74 9.20
CA TYR A 18 -7.09 4.92 9.73
C TYR A 18 -7.80 6.02 8.92
N GLY A 19 -9.03 5.75 8.47
CA GLY A 19 -9.75 6.68 7.59
C GLY A 19 -9.50 6.48 6.10
N MET A 20 -8.81 5.40 5.71
CA MET A 20 -8.63 5.03 4.32
C MET A 20 -9.84 4.22 3.83
N LEU A 21 -10.49 4.68 2.77
CA LEU A 21 -11.49 3.91 2.04
C LEU A 21 -10.90 3.41 0.72
N ILE A 22 -10.83 2.10 0.56
CA ILE A 22 -10.60 1.46 -0.73
C ILE A 22 -11.98 1.21 -1.34
N SER A 23 -12.36 2.00 -2.30
CA SER A 23 -13.72 2.07 -2.81
C SER A 23 -14.19 0.76 -3.44
N SER A 24 -13.27 -0.04 -4.02
CA SER A 24 -13.58 -1.36 -4.57
C SER A 24 -13.87 -2.43 -3.51
N ALA A 25 -13.46 -2.21 -2.25
CA ALA A 25 -13.64 -3.14 -1.14
C ALA A 25 -14.66 -2.64 -0.09
N GLY A 26 -15.05 -1.35 -0.16
CA GLY A 26 -15.97 -0.74 0.76
C GLY A 26 -17.44 -1.06 0.47
N THR A 27 -18.26 -1.02 1.50
CA THR A 27 -19.71 -1.12 1.37
C THR A 27 -20.29 0.16 0.75
N ARG A 28 -21.52 0.06 0.24
CA ARG A 28 -22.22 1.22 -0.30
C ARG A 28 -22.38 2.34 0.75
N THR A 29 -22.67 1.98 2.00
CA THR A 29 -22.84 2.92 3.09
C THR A 29 -21.54 3.67 3.38
N GLU A 30 -20.40 2.97 3.49
CA GLU A 30 -19.09 3.57 3.69
C GLU A 30 -18.71 4.52 2.56
N SER A 31 -19.03 4.16 1.31
CA SER A 31 -18.79 5.01 0.15
C SER A 31 -19.64 6.28 0.17
N GLU A 32 -20.89 6.20 0.61
CA GLU A 32 -21.78 7.36 0.74
C GLU A 32 -21.35 8.27 1.91
N ASP A 33 -20.90 7.70 3.02
CA ASP A 33 -20.37 8.44 4.17
C ASP A 33 -19.07 9.17 3.83
N CYS A 34 -18.14 8.49 3.17
CA CYS A 34 -16.90 9.07 2.66
C CYS A 34 -17.17 10.23 1.69
N ARG A 35 -18.13 10.04 0.77
CA ARG A 35 -18.52 11.11 -0.17
C ARG A 35 -19.04 12.34 0.55
N ARG A 36 -19.87 12.17 1.59
CA ARG A 36 -20.39 13.28 2.40
C ARG A 36 -19.27 14.00 3.15
N ALA A 37 -18.36 13.25 3.75
CA ALA A 37 -17.21 13.79 4.46
C ALA A 37 -16.29 14.60 3.53
N MET A 38 -15.97 14.07 2.36
CA MET A 38 -15.19 14.78 1.33
C MET A 38 -15.88 16.05 0.82
N GLN A 39 -17.21 16.06 0.71
CA GLN A 39 -17.95 17.26 0.31
C GLN A 39 -17.91 18.35 1.39
N ALA A 40 -17.92 17.95 2.66
CA ALA A 40 -17.85 18.86 3.80
C ALA A 40 -16.44 19.46 3.99
N ASN A 41 -15.37 18.67 3.76
CA ASN A 41 -13.98 19.11 3.93
C ASN A 41 -13.08 18.55 2.82
N ARG A 42 -13.06 19.19 1.66
CA ARG A 42 -12.27 18.74 0.50
C ARG A 42 -10.77 18.75 0.74
N ALA A 43 -10.27 19.70 1.52
CA ALA A 43 -8.84 19.82 1.81
C ALA A 43 -8.33 18.74 2.76
N GLY A 44 -9.23 18.10 3.54
CA GLY A 44 -8.88 17.07 4.49
C GLY A 44 -8.70 15.67 3.89
N TYR A 45 -8.88 15.52 2.58
CA TYR A 45 -8.80 14.21 1.91
C TYR A 45 -7.89 14.23 0.70
N SER A 46 -7.16 13.13 0.53
CA SER A 46 -6.41 12.79 -0.67
C SER A 46 -7.09 11.62 -1.37
N ALA A 47 -7.13 11.65 -2.70
CA ALA A 47 -7.67 10.55 -3.50
C ALA A 47 -6.67 10.18 -4.59
N GLN A 48 -6.43 8.90 -4.74
CA GLN A 48 -5.52 8.35 -5.75
C GLN A 48 -6.17 7.14 -6.44
N PRO A 49 -5.84 6.85 -7.71
CA PRO A 49 -6.31 5.63 -8.36
C PRO A 49 -5.89 4.39 -7.59
N THR A 50 -6.80 3.41 -7.48
CA THR A 50 -6.45 2.12 -6.90
C THR A 50 -5.44 1.40 -7.77
N LEU A 51 -4.30 1.05 -7.21
CA LEU A 51 -3.27 0.28 -7.89
C LEU A 51 -3.46 -1.20 -7.61
N SER A 52 -3.32 -2.01 -8.65
CA SER A 52 -3.22 -3.47 -8.50
C SER A 52 -1.82 -3.82 -8.02
N LEU A 53 -1.70 -4.16 -6.75
CA LEU A 53 -0.43 -4.59 -6.18
C LEU A 53 -0.03 -5.97 -6.72
N SER A 54 1.28 -6.18 -6.90
CA SER A 54 1.85 -7.50 -7.20
C SER A 54 1.55 -8.49 -6.07
N THR A 55 1.53 -9.77 -6.39
CA THR A 55 1.40 -10.85 -5.40
C THR A 55 2.69 -11.64 -5.28
N CYS A 56 2.92 -12.23 -4.10
CA CYS A 56 4.03 -13.10 -3.83
C CYS A 56 3.53 -14.33 -3.04
N PRO A 57 4.09 -15.53 -3.27
CA PRO A 57 3.83 -16.70 -2.44
C PRO A 57 4.12 -16.39 -0.98
N THR A 58 3.12 -16.60 -0.12
CA THR A 58 3.21 -16.29 1.32
C THR A 58 2.69 -17.47 2.12
N TYR A 59 3.43 -17.84 3.19
CA TYR A 59 2.97 -18.87 4.11
C TYR A 59 1.81 -18.32 4.94
N VAL A 60 0.71 -19.06 4.94
CA VAL A 60 -0.50 -18.80 5.72
C VAL A 60 -0.94 -20.08 6.42
N GLU A 61 -1.91 -20.02 7.32
CA GLU A 61 -2.35 -21.20 8.11
C GLU A 61 -2.65 -22.46 7.27
N ARG A 62 -3.11 -22.29 6.03
CA ARG A 62 -3.46 -23.40 5.12
C ARG A 62 -2.37 -23.75 4.11
N GLY A 63 -1.12 -23.28 4.33
CA GLY A 63 0.01 -23.53 3.44
C GLY A 63 0.48 -22.27 2.72
N ILE A 64 0.82 -22.35 1.43
CA ILE A 64 1.31 -21.22 0.63
C ILE A 64 0.16 -20.68 -0.24
N ALA A 65 -0.08 -19.37 -0.14
CA ALA A 65 -1.07 -18.68 -0.94
C ALA A 65 -0.52 -17.35 -1.48
N PRO A 66 -1.03 -16.85 -2.61
CA PRO A 66 -0.65 -15.51 -3.10
C PRO A 66 -1.17 -14.45 -2.14
N ARG A 67 -0.33 -13.44 -1.86
CA ARG A 67 -0.71 -12.28 -1.06
C ARG A 67 -0.12 -11.04 -1.69
N HIS A 68 -0.88 -9.94 -1.67
CA HIS A 68 -0.40 -8.66 -2.17
C HIS A 68 0.77 -8.14 -1.34
N ILE A 69 1.72 -7.54 -2.04
CA ILE A 69 2.94 -6.97 -1.45
C ILE A 69 3.18 -5.55 -1.95
N ASP A 70 3.86 -4.74 -1.14
CA ASP A 70 4.49 -3.51 -1.56
C ASP A 70 5.98 -3.49 -1.17
N LEU A 71 6.82 -2.91 -2.02
CA LEU A 71 8.22 -2.65 -1.74
C LEU A 71 8.39 -1.17 -1.37
N ARG A 72 9.04 -0.93 -0.23
CA ARG A 72 9.44 0.40 0.22
C ARG A 72 10.96 0.53 0.19
N PRO A 73 11.54 1.05 -0.90
CA PRO A 73 12.96 1.33 -0.97
C PRO A 73 13.31 2.56 -0.13
N PHE A 74 14.55 2.61 0.36
CA PHE A 74 15.09 3.76 1.05
C PHE A 74 15.96 4.56 0.08
N VAL A 75 15.54 5.79 -0.21
CA VAL A 75 16.23 6.69 -1.14
C VAL A 75 16.70 7.91 -0.39
N LEU A 76 18.00 8.18 -0.45
CA LEU A 76 18.63 9.38 0.08
C LEU A 76 18.73 10.42 -1.04
N SER A 77 18.07 11.55 -0.87
CA SER A 77 18.09 12.64 -1.84
C SER A 77 18.91 13.79 -1.30
N GLY A 78 20.08 14.06 -1.94
CA GLY A 78 21.00 15.12 -1.62
C GLY A 78 21.53 15.75 -2.91
N ARG A 79 22.83 16.07 -2.95
CA ARG A 79 23.49 16.47 -4.19
C ARG A 79 23.45 15.34 -5.23
N GLU A 80 23.52 14.13 -4.76
CA GLU A 80 23.35 12.89 -5.54
C GLU A 80 22.21 12.11 -4.92
N VAL A 81 21.48 11.36 -5.78
CA VAL A 81 20.45 10.43 -5.32
C VAL A 81 21.10 9.08 -5.09
N GLN A 82 20.99 8.56 -3.88
CA GLN A 82 21.53 7.25 -3.50
C GLN A 82 20.40 6.37 -3.01
N MET A 83 20.41 5.12 -3.41
CA MET A 83 19.45 4.11 -2.95
C MET A 83 20.18 3.09 -2.08
N VAL A 84 19.65 2.82 -0.90
CA VAL A 84 20.13 1.74 -0.03
C VAL A 84 19.92 0.41 -0.73
N ALA A 85 20.92 -0.48 -0.69
CA ALA A 85 20.81 -1.83 -1.24
C ALA A 85 19.93 -2.71 -0.35
N GLY A 86 18.64 -2.44 -0.35
CA GLY A 86 17.64 -3.10 0.47
C GLY A 86 16.36 -2.30 0.55
N GLY A 87 15.38 -2.81 1.28
CA GLY A 87 14.09 -2.15 1.46
C GLY A 87 13.22 -2.92 2.43
N LEU A 88 12.05 -2.39 2.72
CA LEU A 88 11.01 -3.07 3.47
C LEU A 88 9.95 -3.60 2.49
N THR A 89 9.75 -4.91 2.47
CA THR A 89 8.60 -5.52 1.78
C THR A 89 7.50 -5.79 2.79
N ARG A 90 6.33 -5.19 2.59
CA ARG A 90 5.13 -5.46 3.37
C ARG A 90 4.22 -6.42 2.63
N VAL A 91 3.43 -7.18 3.36
CA VAL A 91 2.52 -8.18 2.80
C VAL A 91 1.16 -8.09 3.47
N ALA A 92 0.09 -8.14 2.67
CA ALA A 92 -1.27 -8.28 3.16
C ALA A 92 -1.50 -9.74 3.57
N LEU A 93 -1.78 -10.02 4.84
CA LEU A 93 -2.02 -11.39 5.30
C LEU A 93 -3.45 -11.85 5.00
N GLN A 94 -4.39 -10.92 4.97
CA GLN A 94 -5.78 -11.22 4.60
C GLN A 94 -5.91 -11.45 3.09
N ASP A 95 -6.69 -12.46 2.73
CA ASP A 95 -6.92 -12.82 1.32
C ASP A 95 -7.60 -11.71 0.54
N GLY A 96 -7.05 -11.41 -0.65
CA GLY A 96 -7.58 -10.36 -1.53
C GLY A 96 -7.41 -8.92 -1.03
N SER A 97 -6.88 -8.70 0.19
CA SER A 97 -6.67 -7.37 0.73
C SER A 97 -5.53 -6.65 0.02
N LEU A 98 -5.75 -5.38 -0.32
CA LEU A 98 -4.71 -4.45 -0.78
C LEU A 98 -4.06 -3.67 0.38
N VAL A 99 -4.56 -3.86 1.61
CA VAL A 99 -4.02 -3.20 2.80
C VAL A 99 -2.83 -4.00 3.31
N VAL A 100 -1.64 -3.48 3.10
CA VAL A 100 -0.36 -4.11 3.51
C VAL A 100 0.21 -3.52 4.80
N ASN A 101 -0.53 -2.60 5.45
CA ASN A 101 -0.06 -1.93 6.65
C ASN A 101 -0.06 -2.88 7.85
N SER A 102 1.04 -2.91 8.60
CA SER A 102 1.20 -3.75 9.79
C SER A 102 0.19 -3.44 10.90
N SER A 103 -0.22 -2.17 11.04
CA SER A 103 -1.26 -1.76 12.01
C SER A 103 -2.65 -2.33 11.70
N GLN A 104 -2.86 -2.83 10.49
CA GLN A 104 -4.13 -3.40 10.03
C GLN A 104 -4.00 -4.90 9.67
N GLY A 105 -3.12 -5.62 10.35
CA GLY A 105 -2.95 -7.06 10.15
C GLY A 105 -2.07 -7.44 8.96
N GLY A 106 -1.28 -6.51 8.44
CA GLY A 106 -0.21 -6.81 7.49
C GLY A 106 1.03 -7.38 8.17
N GLY A 107 1.89 -8.02 7.38
CA GLY A 107 3.18 -8.53 7.80
C GLY A 107 4.33 -7.97 6.99
N THR A 108 5.52 -8.50 7.23
CA THR A 108 6.73 -8.18 6.49
C THR A 108 7.36 -9.43 5.90
N LYS A 109 8.10 -9.25 4.81
CA LYS A 109 8.93 -10.27 4.17
C LYS A 109 10.36 -9.77 4.04
N ASP A 110 11.31 -10.68 4.08
CA ASP A 110 12.71 -10.35 3.78
C ASP A 110 12.82 -9.84 2.34
N THR A 111 13.63 -8.79 2.16
CA THR A 111 13.90 -8.19 0.86
C THR A 111 15.34 -8.48 0.49
N TRP A 112 15.52 -9.28 -0.56
CA TRP A 112 16.83 -9.62 -1.08
C TRP A 112 17.09 -8.86 -2.37
N VAL A 113 18.19 -8.11 -2.39
CA VAL A 113 18.67 -7.41 -3.60
C VAL A 113 19.71 -8.31 -4.26
N LEU A 114 19.36 -8.83 -5.43
CA LEU A 114 20.28 -9.67 -6.20
C LEU A 114 21.27 -8.78 -6.94
N GLY A 115 22.57 -9.00 -6.71
CA GLY A 115 23.62 -8.40 -7.52
C GLY A 115 23.71 -9.08 -8.88
N GLN A 116 24.02 -8.33 -9.94
CA GLN A 116 24.41 -8.93 -11.20
C GLN A 116 25.85 -9.45 -11.06
N GLU A 117 26.11 -10.71 -11.41
CA GLU A 117 27.47 -11.22 -11.52
C GLU A 117 28.24 -10.37 -12.54
N GLY A 118 29.26 -9.66 -12.08
CA GLY A 118 30.14 -8.81 -12.91
C GLY A 118 29.82 -7.32 -12.92
N GLY A 119 28.79 -6.83 -12.21
CA GLY A 119 28.54 -5.40 -12.03
C GLY A 119 29.43 -4.82 -10.92
N LYS A 120 30.28 -3.83 -11.26
CA LYS A 120 31.01 -3.07 -10.25
C LYS A 120 29.97 -2.43 -9.31
N THR A 121 30.08 -2.73 -8.02
CA THR A 121 29.34 -2.07 -6.96
C THR A 121 29.64 -0.55 -7.03
N CYS A 122 28.59 0.25 -7.19
CA CYS A 122 28.68 1.70 -6.99
C CYS A 122 28.82 2.03 -5.51
#